data_f44d6cb0a5b683eceed21eef08e7b675
#
_entry.id   f44d6cb0a5b683eceed21eef08e7b675
#
_cell.length_a   1.000
_cell.length_b   1.000
_cell.length_c   1.000
_cell.angle_alpha   90.00
_cell.angle_beta   90.00
_cell.angle_gamma   90.00
#
_symmetry.space_group_name_H-M   'P 1'
#
loop_
_entity.id
_entity.type
_entity.pdbx_description
1 polymer ?
#
loop_
_entity_poly.entity_id
_entity_poly.type
_entity_poly.pdbx_seq_one_letter_code
_entity_poly.pdbx_strand_id
1 'polypeptide(L)'
;MRPIVFDQTIGWLHPAQGERGVVIAGAHGFEDLCSRRFLTLIARRLAQNGMPVLQFDYPGCGDAPGDHTAPGQVAGWINGIAGAIDRLKSETGVEDVLVVGFRLGALLAPAAIAGRGDIAGLALLAPPASGKAYMRETTGLSRMVDAALPAYAGATAEPFDGVVAAGFRLSAETVAALRVLEWQGHLADRPDIDLLLMPPQVAEGHSQLAEGIRTAGGKAELVALDGFARLMSSPTANDIPLSAIDVVAQWAARLSKPSDRMLNPVDATPPFLDGEGYREHPVVIEPAPEICGVLCTPIDALPGAPVALILNAGAIPHIGWARGAVEMARTLARRGIASMRVDLPGLGQSDTPSEKRLFLYDERASGDVVRILDWLEQRGYGQACAMGICAGAHQAFHAARRDPRISHLGMINPLCFSWNSSYALDMGLSKLRDNARGPLVAEAPPAKGG
;
A
#
# COMPACT_ATOMS: atom_id res chain seq x y z
N MET A 1 -1.65 4.88 -14.66
CA MET A 1 -1.38 5.52 -13.35
C MET A 1 -0.15 6.42 -13.48
N ARG A 2 0.00 7.48 -12.66
CA ARG A 2 1.13 8.43 -12.72
C ARG A 2 1.72 8.63 -11.32
N PRO A 3 3.03 8.43 -11.12
CA PRO A 3 3.69 8.79 -9.86
C PRO A 3 3.83 10.31 -9.76
N ILE A 4 3.74 10.83 -8.55
CA ILE A 4 4.01 12.24 -8.21
C ILE A 4 4.85 12.32 -6.95
N VAL A 5 5.56 13.43 -6.78
CA VAL A 5 6.30 13.75 -5.55
C VAL A 5 5.81 15.10 -5.03
N PHE A 6 5.50 15.16 -3.76
CA PHE A 6 5.06 16.37 -3.06
C PHE A 6 5.36 16.24 -1.56
N ASP A 7 5.58 17.34 -0.88
CA ASP A 7 5.80 17.39 0.58
C ASP A 7 6.73 16.29 1.13
N GLN A 8 7.81 16.01 0.39
CA GLN A 8 8.75 14.93 0.71
C GLN A 8 8.07 13.55 0.77
N THR A 9 7.04 13.27 -0.03
CA THR A 9 6.45 11.94 -0.17
C THR A 9 6.26 11.55 -1.63
N ILE A 10 6.11 10.25 -1.85
CA ILE A 10 5.71 9.67 -3.13
C ILE A 10 4.21 9.42 -3.09
N GLY A 11 3.52 9.88 -4.13
CA GLY A 11 2.11 9.62 -4.36
C GLY A 11 1.87 8.92 -5.69
N TRP A 12 0.77 8.19 -5.76
CA TRP A 12 0.30 7.50 -6.95
C TRP A 12 -1.04 8.10 -7.38
N LEU A 13 -1.01 8.89 -8.45
CA LEU A 13 -2.20 9.51 -9.03
C LEU A 13 -2.81 8.60 -10.08
N HIS A 14 -4.07 8.25 -9.89
CA HIS A 14 -4.92 7.58 -10.87
C HIS A 14 -5.73 8.66 -11.59
N PRO A 15 -5.38 9.04 -12.83
CA PRO A 15 -6.02 10.15 -13.51
C PRO A 15 -7.44 9.79 -13.95
N ALA A 16 -8.36 10.76 -13.87
CA ALA A 16 -9.70 10.72 -14.41
C ALA A 16 -10.22 12.15 -14.60
N GLN A 17 -11.36 12.35 -15.29
CA GLN A 17 -11.85 13.67 -15.72
C GLN A 17 -13.02 14.21 -14.88
N GLY A 18 -13.41 13.58 -13.78
CA GLY A 18 -14.51 14.03 -12.93
C GLY A 18 -14.24 15.36 -12.23
N GLU A 19 -15.30 16.04 -11.80
CA GLU A 19 -15.21 17.31 -11.05
C GLU A 19 -14.77 17.13 -9.60
N ARG A 20 -14.91 15.91 -9.06
CA ARG A 20 -14.52 15.54 -7.69
C ARG A 20 -13.39 14.56 -7.70
N GLY A 21 -12.41 14.79 -6.85
CA GLY A 21 -11.29 13.88 -6.64
C GLY A 21 -11.44 13.06 -5.37
N VAL A 22 -10.55 12.08 -5.21
CA VAL A 22 -10.50 11.24 -4.01
C VAL A 22 -9.07 11.18 -3.48
N VAL A 23 -8.89 11.38 -2.16
CA VAL A 23 -7.65 11.08 -1.45
C VAL A 23 -7.84 9.84 -0.62
N ILE A 24 -6.90 8.89 -0.74
CA ILE A 24 -6.89 7.68 0.08
C ILE A 24 -5.81 7.81 1.16
N ALA A 25 -6.25 7.88 2.42
CA ALA A 25 -5.43 7.86 3.61
C ALA A 25 -5.34 6.43 4.15
N GLY A 26 -4.18 5.79 3.97
CA GLY A 26 -3.96 4.37 4.26
C GLY A 26 -3.78 4.04 5.73
N ALA A 27 -3.47 2.76 5.99
CA ALA A 27 -3.08 2.26 7.30
C ALA A 27 -1.59 2.53 7.60
N HIS A 28 -1.13 2.04 8.74
CA HIS A 28 0.28 2.10 9.15
C HIS A 28 0.80 0.69 9.47
N GLY A 29 2.06 0.47 9.18
CA GLY A 29 2.78 -0.70 9.64
C GLY A 29 2.29 -2.01 9.03
N PHE A 30 2.03 -3.02 9.86
CA PHE A 30 1.53 -4.32 9.43
C PHE A 30 0.19 -4.21 8.68
N GLU A 31 -0.70 -3.33 9.13
CA GLU A 31 -2.00 -3.13 8.49
C GLU A 31 -1.86 -2.52 7.08
N ASP A 32 -0.85 -1.68 6.86
CA ASP A 32 -0.53 -1.15 5.52
C ASP A 32 -0.06 -2.26 4.58
N LEU A 33 0.83 -3.14 5.04
CA LEU A 33 1.27 -4.31 4.24
C LEU A 33 0.09 -5.18 3.80
N CYS A 34 -0.89 -5.38 4.68
CA CYS A 34 -2.10 -6.16 4.39
C CYS A 34 -3.07 -5.46 3.44
N SER A 35 -3.17 -4.13 3.52
CA SER A 35 -4.26 -3.37 2.89
C SER A 35 -3.85 -2.57 1.64
N ARG A 36 -2.57 -2.37 1.39
CA ARG A 36 -2.09 -1.51 0.27
C ARG A 36 -2.71 -1.93 -1.07
N ARG A 37 -2.72 -3.23 -1.37
CA ARG A 37 -3.35 -3.75 -2.58
C ARG A 37 -4.86 -3.52 -2.63
N PHE A 38 -5.56 -3.71 -1.52
CA PHE A 38 -6.99 -3.44 -1.40
C PHE A 38 -7.30 -1.96 -1.72
N LEU A 39 -6.53 -1.04 -1.14
CA LEU A 39 -6.69 0.40 -1.38
C LEU A 39 -6.35 0.79 -2.82
N THR A 40 -5.34 0.15 -3.43
CA THR A 40 -5.03 0.33 -4.87
C THR A 40 -6.19 -0.09 -5.76
N LEU A 41 -6.86 -1.20 -5.45
CA LEU A 41 -8.03 -1.65 -6.21
C LEU A 41 -9.22 -0.71 -6.03
N ILE A 42 -9.42 -0.13 -4.84
CA ILE A 42 -10.40 0.95 -4.63
C ILE A 42 -10.04 2.15 -5.52
N ALA A 43 -8.78 2.62 -5.49
CA ALA A 43 -8.34 3.76 -6.30
C ALA A 43 -8.59 3.55 -7.79
N ARG A 44 -8.25 2.37 -8.30
CA ARG A 44 -8.49 2.01 -9.72
C ARG A 44 -9.97 1.98 -10.07
N ARG A 45 -10.80 1.41 -9.20
CA ARG A 45 -12.26 1.35 -9.41
C ARG A 45 -12.87 2.76 -9.42
N LEU A 46 -12.45 3.64 -8.51
CA LEU A 46 -12.92 5.02 -8.46
C LEU A 46 -12.46 5.82 -9.69
N ALA A 47 -11.22 5.63 -10.14
CA ALA A 47 -10.72 6.27 -11.36
C ALA A 47 -11.45 5.78 -12.61
N GLN A 48 -11.77 4.48 -12.71
CA GLN A 48 -12.63 3.94 -13.76
C GLN A 48 -14.05 4.54 -13.76
N ASN A 49 -14.54 4.94 -12.59
CA ASN A 49 -15.80 5.66 -12.43
C ASN A 49 -15.68 7.18 -12.66
N GLY A 50 -14.54 7.65 -13.17
CA GLY A 50 -14.33 9.05 -13.56
C GLY A 50 -13.78 9.95 -12.46
N MET A 51 -13.44 9.46 -11.28
CA MET A 51 -12.90 10.29 -10.18
C MET A 51 -11.36 10.17 -10.12
N PRO A 52 -10.58 11.26 -10.27
CA PRO A 52 -9.15 11.19 -10.07
C PRO A 52 -8.84 10.85 -8.60
N VAL A 53 -7.89 9.93 -8.38
CA VAL A 53 -7.57 9.42 -7.05
C VAL A 53 -6.08 9.57 -6.75
N LEU A 54 -5.76 10.11 -5.57
CA LEU A 54 -4.41 10.17 -5.05
C LEU A 54 -4.26 9.22 -3.85
N GLN A 55 -3.33 8.28 -3.95
CA GLN A 55 -2.77 7.52 -2.84
C GLN A 55 -1.40 8.09 -2.51
N PHE A 56 -1.02 8.12 -1.24
CA PHE A 56 0.27 8.64 -0.79
C PHE A 56 0.76 7.91 0.46
N ASP A 57 2.03 8.06 0.77
CA ASP A 57 2.65 7.56 1.99
C ASP A 57 2.80 8.68 3.01
N TYR A 58 2.50 8.38 4.28
CA TYR A 58 2.73 9.33 5.36
C TYR A 58 4.23 9.59 5.58
N PRO A 59 4.63 10.78 6.07
CA PRO A 59 6.02 11.06 6.45
C PRO A 59 6.60 9.93 7.33
N GLY A 60 7.77 9.42 6.95
CA GLY A 60 8.42 8.31 7.64
C GLY A 60 7.82 6.92 7.37
N CYS A 61 6.79 6.79 6.54
CA CYS A 61 6.13 5.53 6.19
C CYS A 61 6.27 5.22 4.70
N GLY A 62 6.09 3.96 4.34
CA GLY A 62 6.15 3.55 2.93
C GLY A 62 7.45 3.99 2.27
N ASP A 63 7.34 4.66 1.12
CA ASP A 63 8.47 5.25 0.39
C ASP A 63 8.84 6.67 0.86
N ALA A 64 7.99 7.32 1.69
CA ALA A 64 8.29 8.65 2.18
C ALA A 64 9.55 8.65 3.05
N PRO A 65 10.45 9.66 2.90
CA PRO A 65 11.60 9.81 3.77
C PRO A 65 11.19 10.20 5.19
N GLY A 66 12.17 10.25 6.05
CA GLY A 66 12.02 10.59 7.46
C GLY A 66 12.13 9.37 8.36
N ASP A 67 12.36 9.66 9.63
CA ASP A 67 12.40 8.67 10.69
C ASP A 67 10.99 8.52 11.27
N HIS A 68 10.40 7.34 11.11
CA HIS A 68 9.08 7.01 11.64
C HIS A 68 9.00 7.04 13.18
N THR A 69 10.13 7.18 13.85
CA THR A 69 10.22 7.33 15.33
C THR A 69 10.47 8.78 15.76
N ALA A 70 10.61 9.72 14.81
CA ALA A 70 10.82 11.13 15.10
C ALA A 70 9.64 11.76 15.87
N PRO A 71 9.86 12.83 16.63
CA PRO A 71 8.78 13.57 17.27
C PRO A 71 7.80 14.20 16.27
N GLY A 72 6.54 14.39 16.70
CA GLY A 72 5.52 15.07 15.89
C GLY A 72 4.88 14.22 14.80
N GLN A 73 5.09 12.91 14.75
CA GLN A 73 4.61 12.03 13.68
C GLN A 73 3.10 12.14 13.47
N VAL A 74 2.29 12.13 14.51
CA VAL A 74 0.82 12.19 14.36
C VAL A 74 0.37 13.48 13.69
N ALA A 75 0.95 14.62 14.10
CA ALA A 75 0.68 15.89 13.44
C ALA A 75 1.16 15.90 11.98
N GLY A 76 2.34 15.33 11.71
CA GLY A 76 2.87 15.14 10.35
C GLY A 76 1.94 14.29 9.47
N TRP A 77 1.38 13.21 10.00
CA TRP A 77 0.45 12.35 9.27
C TRP A 77 -0.88 13.05 8.97
N ILE A 78 -1.44 13.81 9.93
CA ILE A 78 -2.64 14.64 9.73
C ILE A 78 -2.38 15.68 8.64
N ASN A 79 -1.25 16.40 8.71
CA ASN A 79 -0.86 17.39 7.71
C ASN A 79 -0.60 16.73 6.34
N GLY A 80 -0.08 15.51 6.31
CA GLY A 80 0.11 14.73 5.07
C GLY A 80 -1.20 14.46 4.34
N ILE A 81 -2.30 14.18 5.06
CA ILE A 81 -3.64 14.03 4.45
C ILE A 81 -4.09 15.38 3.86
N ALA A 82 -3.94 16.47 4.59
CA ALA A 82 -4.31 17.81 4.13
C ALA A 82 -3.49 18.21 2.88
N GLY A 83 -2.17 17.99 2.91
CA GLY A 83 -1.28 18.23 1.77
C GLY A 83 -1.63 17.38 0.54
N ALA A 84 -2.03 16.12 0.74
CA ALA A 84 -2.49 15.25 -0.35
C ALA A 84 -3.79 15.77 -0.99
N ILE A 85 -4.73 16.33 -0.21
CA ILE A 85 -5.94 16.99 -0.72
C ILE A 85 -5.55 18.19 -1.60
N ASP A 86 -4.68 19.07 -1.09
CA ASP A 86 -4.24 20.26 -1.83
C ASP A 86 -3.46 19.86 -3.09
N ARG A 87 -2.63 18.84 -3.00
CA ARG A 87 -1.88 18.31 -4.15
C ARG A 87 -2.80 17.71 -5.22
N LEU A 88 -3.79 16.92 -4.85
CA LEU A 88 -4.77 16.36 -5.78
C LEU A 88 -5.49 17.49 -6.54
N LYS A 89 -5.95 18.52 -5.81
CA LYS A 89 -6.61 19.69 -6.39
C LYS A 89 -5.70 20.44 -7.38
N SER A 90 -4.44 20.64 -7.01
CA SER A 90 -3.45 21.27 -7.88
C SER A 90 -3.17 20.47 -9.15
N GLU A 91 -3.05 19.13 -9.04
CA GLU A 91 -2.74 18.25 -10.18
C GLU A 91 -3.92 18.10 -11.16
N THR A 92 -5.14 18.08 -10.64
CA THR A 92 -6.32 17.72 -11.42
C THR A 92 -7.31 18.87 -11.62
N GLY A 93 -7.17 19.94 -10.83
CA GLY A 93 -8.08 21.08 -10.84
C GLY A 93 -9.45 20.79 -10.26
N VAL A 94 -9.67 19.66 -9.56
CA VAL A 94 -10.93 19.41 -8.85
C VAL A 94 -11.13 20.41 -7.72
N GLU A 95 -12.39 20.79 -7.47
CA GLU A 95 -12.72 21.75 -6.40
C GLU A 95 -13.09 21.03 -5.11
N ASP A 96 -13.86 19.96 -5.22
CA ASP A 96 -14.32 19.15 -4.10
C ASP A 96 -13.60 17.80 -4.05
N VAL A 97 -13.33 17.32 -2.84
CA VAL A 97 -12.62 16.06 -2.61
C VAL A 97 -13.44 15.13 -1.71
N LEU A 98 -13.38 13.84 -2.00
CA LEU A 98 -13.78 12.78 -1.08
C LEU A 98 -12.52 12.25 -0.39
N VAL A 99 -12.62 11.92 0.89
CA VAL A 99 -11.52 11.28 1.62
C VAL A 99 -11.93 9.86 1.99
N VAL A 100 -11.09 8.89 1.66
CA VAL A 100 -11.25 7.50 2.05
C VAL A 100 -10.15 7.17 3.07
N GLY A 101 -10.50 7.03 4.33
CA GLY A 101 -9.57 6.64 5.40
C GLY A 101 -9.71 5.16 5.73
N PHE A 102 -8.59 4.44 5.86
CA PHE A 102 -8.56 3.04 6.28
C PHE A 102 -7.73 2.89 7.56
N ARG A 103 -8.28 2.27 8.60
CA ARG A 103 -7.62 2.03 9.89
C ARG A 103 -7.05 3.32 10.48
N LEU A 104 -5.71 3.47 10.52
CA LEU A 104 -5.08 4.71 10.96
C LEU A 104 -5.59 5.93 10.18
N GLY A 105 -5.71 5.82 8.86
CA GLY A 105 -6.25 6.89 8.02
C GLY A 105 -7.68 7.25 8.39
N ALA A 106 -8.50 6.30 8.79
CA ALA A 106 -9.86 6.56 9.27
C ALA A 106 -9.87 7.28 10.63
N LEU A 107 -8.85 7.06 11.46
CA LEU A 107 -8.68 7.77 12.74
C LEU A 107 -8.20 9.22 12.54
N LEU A 108 -7.33 9.45 11.54
CA LEU A 108 -6.69 10.76 11.30
C LEU A 108 -7.50 11.68 10.39
N ALA A 109 -8.21 11.12 9.39
CA ALA A 109 -8.89 11.91 8.36
C ALA A 109 -9.88 12.95 8.92
N PRO A 110 -10.73 12.66 9.93
CA PRO A 110 -11.62 13.65 10.50
C PRO A 110 -10.90 14.88 11.05
N ALA A 111 -9.74 14.71 11.68
CA ALA A 111 -8.92 15.84 12.14
C ALA A 111 -8.26 16.59 10.98
N ALA A 112 -7.82 15.89 9.93
CA ALA A 112 -7.17 16.49 8.77
C ALA A 112 -8.13 17.35 7.93
N ILE A 113 -9.42 17.02 7.93
CA ILE A 113 -10.45 17.77 7.20
C ILE A 113 -11.20 18.79 8.05
N ALA A 114 -10.84 18.92 9.34
CA ALA A 114 -11.46 19.89 10.23
C ALA A 114 -11.29 21.32 9.66
N GLY A 115 -12.41 22.08 9.61
CA GLY A 115 -12.42 23.45 9.07
C GLY A 115 -12.30 23.58 7.55
N ARG A 116 -12.19 22.48 6.79
CA ARG A 116 -12.17 22.51 5.31
C ARG A 116 -13.59 22.52 4.75
N GLY A 117 -13.86 23.43 3.82
CA GLY A 117 -15.16 23.55 3.12
C GLY A 117 -15.19 22.81 1.77
N ASP A 118 -14.08 22.21 1.34
CA ASP A 118 -13.90 21.56 0.05
C ASP A 118 -13.97 20.01 0.14
N ILE A 119 -14.60 19.48 1.20
CA ILE A 119 -14.78 18.04 1.41
C ILE A 119 -16.25 17.69 1.21
N ALA A 120 -16.55 16.95 0.16
CA ALA A 120 -17.91 16.54 -0.18
C ALA A 120 -18.32 15.20 0.45
N GLY A 121 -17.36 14.37 0.86
CA GLY A 121 -17.65 13.06 1.46
C GLY A 121 -16.45 12.47 2.18
N LEU A 122 -16.75 11.61 3.15
CA LEU A 122 -15.78 10.91 3.97
C LEU A 122 -16.18 9.43 4.11
N ALA A 123 -15.32 8.52 3.65
CA ALA A 123 -15.48 7.08 3.89
C ALA A 123 -14.49 6.63 4.95
N LEU A 124 -14.99 6.07 6.04
CA LEU A 124 -14.20 5.52 7.15
C LEU A 124 -14.26 4.00 7.12
N LEU A 125 -13.20 3.37 6.64
CA LEU A 125 -13.09 1.92 6.48
C LEU A 125 -12.35 1.32 7.67
N ALA A 126 -12.97 0.38 8.35
CA ALA A 126 -12.49 -0.25 9.58
C ALA A 126 -11.94 0.77 10.60
N PRO A 127 -12.68 1.89 10.90
CA PRO A 127 -12.19 2.86 11.86
C PRO A 127 -12.01 2.21 13.23
N PRO A 128 -10.87 2.43 13.92
CA PRO A 128 -10.78 2.09 15.33
C PRO A 128 -11.79 2.90 16.14
N ALA A 129 -12.31 2.33 17.21
CA ALA A 129 -13.29 3.05 18.05
C ALA A 129 -12.73 4.36 18.64
N SER A 130 -11.41 4.39 18.89
CA SER A 130 -10.64 5.56 19.34
C SER A 130 -9.15 5.29 19.15
N GLY A 131 -8.30 6.32 19.32
CA GLY A 131 -6.86 6.15 19.35
C GLY A 131 -6.38 5.20 20.47
N LYS A 132 -7.05 5.22 21.61
CA LYS A 132 -6.80 4.25 22.70
C LYS A 132 -7.11 2.81 22.28
N ALA A 133 -8.20 2.59 21.55
CA ALA A 133 -8.54 1.28 21.01
C ALA A 133 -7.52 0.83 19.96
N TYR A 134 -7.14 1.73 19.03
CA TYR A 134 -6.11 1.47 18.03
C TYR A 134 -4.79 1.00 18.67
N MET A 135 -4.31 1.71 19.68
CA MET A 135 -3.07 1.35 20.37
C MET A 135 -3.16 0.04 21.14
N ARG A 136 -4.34 -0.29 21.69
CA ARG A 136 -4.59 -1.61 22.33
C ARG A 136 -4.49 -2.75 21.31
N GLU A 137 -5.09 -2.59 20.14
CA GLU A 137 -5.05 -3.56 19.03
C GLU A 137 -3.62 -3.74 18.51
N THR A 138 -2.89 -2.64 18.25
CA THR A 138 -1.49 -2.65 17.82
C THR A 138 -0.57 -3.33 18.84
N THR A 139 -0.75 -3.06 20.14
CA THR A 139 0.00 -3.72 21.20
C THR A 139 -0.35 -5.21 21.32
N GLY A 140 -1.60 -5.57 21.07
CA GLY A 140 -2.03 -6.96 21.00
C GLY A 140 -1.33 -7.72 19.87
N LEU A 141 -1.25 -7.12 18.69
CA LEU A 141 -0.51 -7.67 17.54
C LEU A 141 0.98 -7.85 17.88
N SER A 142 1.62 -6.85 18.52
CA SER A 142 3.02 -6.94 18.98
C SER A 142 3.23 -8.20 19.81
N ARG A 143 2.43 -8.39 20.85
CA ARG A 143 2.54 -9.55 21.74
C ARG A 143 2.33 -10.89 21.03
N MET A 144 1.43 -10.94 20.05
CA MET A 144 1.20 -12.16 19.25
C MET A 144 2.41 -12.49 18.37
N VAL A 145 3.02 -11.49 17.75
CA VAL A 145 4.22 -11.67 16.91
C VAL A 145 5.40 -12.08 17.79
N ASP A 146 5.62 -11.39 18.91
CA ASP A 146 6.72 -11.69 19.84
C ASP A 146 6.62 -13.12 20.40
N ALA A 147 5.42 -13.58 20.73
CA ALA A 147 5.19 -14.95 21.19
C ALA A 147 5.45 -16.02 20.11
N ALA A 148 5.38 -15.66 18.83
CA ALA A 148 5.65 -16.55 17.71
C ALA A 148 7.14 -16.57 17.29
N LEU A 149 7.94 -15.61 17.77
CA LEU A 149 9.36 -15.56 17.45
C LEU A 149 10.15 -16.58 18.27
N PRO A 150 11.19 -17.21 17.67
CA PRO A 150 12.12 -18.05 18.43
C PRO A 150 12.83 -17.24 19.54
N ALA A 151 13.09 -17.87 20.68
CA ALA A 151 13.68 -17.21 21.85
C ALA A 151 15.01 -16.45 21.55
N TYR A 152 15.79 -16.91 20.58
CA TYR A 152 17.04 -16.27 20.18
C TYR A 152 16.81 -14.98 19.37
N ALA A 153 15.66 -14.79 18.75
CA ALA A 153 15.38 -13.61 17.92
C ALA A 153 15.18 -12.34 18.76
N GLY A 154 14.74 -12.48 20.01
CA GLY A 154 14.58 -11.37 20.95
C GLY A 154 15.85 -10.98 21.70
N ALA A 155 16.85 -11.86 21.75
CA ALA A 155 18.05 -11.68 22.58
C ALA A 155 19.01 -10.57 22.08
N THR A 156 18.87 -10.10 20.85
CA THR A 156 19.72 -9.07 20.21
C THR A 156 18.99 -7.75 19.96
N ALA A 157 17.70 -7.64 20.33
CA ALA A 157 16.94 -6.42 20.11
C ALA A 157 17.39 -5.34 21.09
N GLU A 158 17.82 -4.19 20.57
CA GLU A 158 18.08 -3.02 21.43
C GLU A 158 16.78 -2.54 22.08
N PRO A 159 16.84 -2.10 23.36
CA PRO A 159 15.68 -1.51 24.02
C PRO A 159 15.13 -0.33 23.21
N PHE A 160 13.83 -0.34 22.96
CA PHE A 160 13.14 0.73 22.26
C PHE A 160 12.05 1.33 23.15
N ASP A 161 12.09 2.66 23.34
CA ASP A 161 11.06 3.37 24.10
C ASP A 161 9.83 3.61 23.21
N GLY A 162 8.85 2.71 23.31
CA GLY A 162 7.64 2.75 22.51
C GLY A 162 7.00 1.38 22.29
N VAL A 163 6.34 1.21 21.16
CA VAL A 163 5.72 -0.05 20.75
C VAL A 163 6.36 -0.53 19.45
N VAL A 164 6.79 -1.80 19.44
CA VAL A 164 7.26 -2.48 18.23
C VAL A 164 6.20 -3.53 17.85
N ALA A 165 5.52 -3.34 16.74
CA ALA A 165 4.51 -4.29 16.27
C ALA A 165 4.93 -4.86 14.90
N ALA A 166 5.23 -6.16 14.85
CA ALA A 166 5.68 -6.85 13.63
C ALA A 166 6.87 -6.15 12.94
N GLY A 167 7.82 -5.61 13.71
CA GLY A 167 8.99 -4.87 13.23
C GLY A 167 8.77 -3.36 12.97
N PHE A 168 7.53 -2.90 12.99
CA PHE A 168 7.22 -1.47 12.89
C PHE A 168 7.27 -0.80 14.27
N ARG A 169 7.88 0.38 14.34
CA ARG A 169 8.14 1.10 15.58
C ARG A 169 7.27 2.33 15.70
N LEU A 170 6.68 2.53 16.88
CA LEU A 170 5.98 3.75 17.28
C LEU A 170 6.65 4.25 18.57
N SER A 171 7.24 5.45 18.53
CA SER A 171 7.87 6.06 19.73
C SER A 171 6.84 6.28 20.85
N ALA A 172 7.32 6.39 22.08
CA ALA A 172 6.46 6.66 23.24
C ALA A 172 5.62 7.94 23.06
N GLU A 173 6.21 8.97 22.43
CA GLU A 173 5.50 10.21 22.09
C GLU A 173 4.40 9.95 21.06
N THR A 174 4.69 9.25 19.96
CA THR A 174 3.68 8.87 18.95
C THR A 174 2.55 8.04 19.56
N VAL A 175 2.88 7.08 20.42
CA VAL A 175 1.89 6.27 21.16
C VAL A 175 1.01 7.16 22.04
N ALA A 176 1.58 8.11 22.76
CA ALA A 176 0.84 9.05 23.61
C ALA A 176 -0.09 9.94 22.77
N ALA A 177 0.41 10.48 21.66
CA ALA A 177 -0.35 11.32 20.76
C ALA A 177 -1.50 10.55 20.08
N LEU A 178 -1.27 9.30 19.66
CA LEU A 178 -2.33 8.45 19.10
C LEU A 178 -3.43 8.14 20.11
N ARG A 179 -3.07 7.86 21.37
CA ARG A 179 -4.05 7.45 22.41
C ARG A 179 -5.12 8.48 22.71
N VAL A 180 -4.82 9.77 22.51
CA VAL A 180 -5.78 10.85 22.80
C VAL A 180 -6.66 11.21 21.61
N LEU A 181 -6.46 10.59 20.45
CA LEU A 181 -7.27 10.87 19.27
C LEU A 181 -8.68 10.30 19.43
N GLU A 182 -9.65 11.17 19.17
CA GLU A 182 -11.08 10.88 19.11
C GLU A 182 -11.62 11.47 17.80
N TRP A 183 -12.16 10.64 16.92
CA TRP A 183 -12.56 11.06 15.59
C TRP A 183 -14.03 11.47 15.48
N GLN A 184 -14.90 10.91 16.36
CA GLN A 184 -16.35 11.10 16.29
C GLN A 184 -16.73 12.58 16.52
N GLY A 185 -16.04 13.24 17.46
CA GLY A 185 -16.30 14.65 17.78
C GLY A 185 -16.10 15.61 16.61
N HIS A 186 -15.17 15.30 15.70
CA HIS A 186 -14.93 16.10 14.50
C HIS A 186 -16.04 16.02 13.45
N LEU A 187 -16.94 15.03 13.54
CA LEU A 187 -18.03 14.81 12.58
C LEU A 187 -19.36 15.38 13.08
N ALA A 188 -19.51 15.64 14.39
CA ALA A 188 -20.75 16.11 14.97
C ALA A 188 -21.23 17.43 14.35
N ASP A 189 -20.29 18.31 13.98
CA ASP A 189 -20.54 19.64 13.43
C ASP A 189 -20.41 19.69 11.89
N ARG A 190 -20.40 18.51 11.22
CA ARG A 190 -20.20 18.39 9.78
C ARG A 190 -21.34 17.66 9.06
N PRO A 191 -22.60 18.16 9.18
CA PRO A 191 -23.73 17.56 8.45
C PRO A 191 -23.65 17.77 6.92
N ASP A 192 -22.76 18.63 6.46
CA ASP A 192 -22.46 18.91 5.05
C ASP A 192 -21.70 17.77 4.35
N ILE A 193 -21.06 16.90 5.11
CA ILE A 193 -20.26 15.77 4.57
C ILE A 193 -21.15 14.52 4.44
N ASP A 194 -21.14 13.91 3.25
CA ASP A 194 -21.73 12.60 3.04
C ASP A 194 -20.79 11.52 3.65
N LEU A 195 -21.27 10.81 4.69
CA LEU A 195 -20.49 9.84 5.43
C LEU A 195 -20.79 8.40 4.98
N LEU A 196 -19.74 7.65 4.62
CA LEU A 196 -19.77 6.17 4.57
C LEU A 196 -18.98 5.61 5.76
N LEU A 197 -19.64 4.91 6.66
CA LEU A 197 -19.01 4.26 7.81
C LEU A 197 -19.04 2.75 7.62
N MET A 198 -17.85 2.14 7.48
CA MET A 198 -17.69 0.69 7.27
C MET A 198 -16.83 0.05 8.38
N PRO A 199 -17.39 -0.15 9.60
CA PRO A 199 -16.67 -0.83 10.66
C PRO A 199 -16.54 -2.35 10.34
N PRO A 200 -15.55 -3.06 10.93
CA PRO A 200 -15.44 -4.52 10.79
C PRO A 200 -16.72 -5.26 11.24
N GLN A 201 -17.37 -4.74 12.29
CA GLN A 201 -18.67 -5.17 12.79
C GLN A 201 -19.45 -3.93 13.22
N VAL A 202 -20.72 -3.88 12.84
CA VAL A 202 -21.61 -2.80 13.28
C VAL A 202 -21.90 -2.95 14.77
N ALA A 203 -21.58 -1.90 15.53
CA ALA A 203 -21.89 -1.79 16.95
C ALA A 203 -22.87 -0.64 17.18
N GLU A 204 -23.51 -0.61 18.34
CA GLU A 204 -24.50 0.40 18.69
C GLU A 204 -24.00 1.85 18.57
N GLY A 205 -22.74 2.12 18.97
CA GLY A 205 -22.13 3.44 18.84
C GLY A 205 -22.00 3.90 17.38
N HIS A 206 -21.79 2.98 16.42
CA HIS A 206 -21.77 3.31 14.99
C HIS A 206 -23.18 3.71 14.50
N SER A 207 -24.20 2.99 14.94
CA SER A 207 -25.60 3.30 14.60
C SER A 207 -26.03 4.64 15.18
N GLN A 208 -25.69 4.91 16.44
CA GLN A 208 -25.97 6.19 17.11
C GLN A 208 -25.30 7.36 16.41
N LEU A 209 -24.02 7.24 15.98
CA LEU A 209 -23.32 8.26 15.23
C LEU A 209 -23.98 8.53 13.88
N ALA A 210 -24.28 7.47 13.13
CA ALA A 210 -24.91 7.61 11.81
C ALA A 210 -26.31 8.25 11.92
N GLU A 211 -27.08 7.89 12.93
CA GLU A 211 -28.40 8.49 13.19
C GLU A 211 -28.29 9.93 13.66
N GLY A 212 -27.31 10.26 14.51
CA GLY A 212 -27.03 11.63 14.92
C GLY A 212 -26.75 12.56 13.73
N ILE A 213 -25.92 12.11 12.78
CA ILE A 213 -25.62 12.84 11.54
C ILE A 213 -26.88 13.03 10.70
N ARG A 214 -27.70 11.99 10.52
CA ARG A 214 -28.97 12.07 9.77
C ARG A 214 -29.97 13.04 10.43
N THR A 215 -30.07 12.99 11.75
CA THR A 215 -30.93 13.90 12.52
C THR A 215 -30.48 15.36 12.39
N ALA A 216 -29.18 15.61 12.27
CA ALA A 216 -28.62 16.92 11.99
C ALA A 216 -28.79 17.38 10.52
N GLY A 217 -29.47 16.58 9.68
CA GLY A 217 -29.72 16.88 8.26
C GLY A 217 -28.63 16.38 7.31
N GLY A 218 -27.63 15.68 7.81
CA GLY A 218 -26.55 15.10 7.02
C GLY A 218 -26.93 13.74 6.41
N LYS A 219 -26.00 13.19 5.61
CA LYS A 219 -26.13 11.87 5.02
C LYS A 219 -25.10 10.92 5.64
N ALA A 220 -25.56 9.76 6.09
CA ALA A 220 -24.68 8.74 6.62
C ALA A 220 -25.15 7.35 6.17
N GLU A 221 -24.23 6.58 5.61
CA GLU A 221 -24.43 5.16 5.29
C GLU A 221 -23.56 4.32 6.23
N LEU A 222 -24.15 3.24 6.79
CA LEU A 222 -23.48 2.33 7.71
C LEU A 222 -23.55 0.92 7.16
N VAL A 223 -22.40 0.33 6.83
CA VAL A 223 -22.29 -1.01 6.26
C VAL A 223 -21.13 -1.74 6.92
N ALA A 224 -21.27 -3.02 7.26
CA ALA A 224 -20.14 -3.80 7.77
C ALA A 224 -19.07 -4.02 6.68
N LEU A 225 -17.80 -3.97 7.06
CA LEU A 225 -16.68 -4.32 6.18
C LEU A 225 -16.43 -5.83 6.26
N ASP A 226 -17.23 -6.59 5.51
CA ASP A 226 -17.08 -8.03 5.44
C ASP A 226 -15.74 -8.43 4.85
N GLY A 227 -15.09 -9.44 5.45
CA GLY A 227 -13.78 -9.91 5.03
C GLY A 227 -12.60 -9.17 5.68
N PHE A 228 -12.82 -8.18 6.55
CA PHE A 228 -11.75 -7.45 7.23
C PHE A 228 -10.75 -8.37 7.95
N ALA A 229 -11.23 -9.34 8.72
CA ALA A 229 -10.36 -10.26 9.45
C ALA A 229 -9.45 -11.08 8.52
N ARG A 230 -9.94 -11.48 7.34
CA ARG A 230 -9.14 -12.19 6.34
C ARG A 230 -8.11 -11.27 5.68
N LEU A 231 -8.52 -10.04 5.33
CA LEU A 231 -7.61 -9.02 4.80
C LEU A 231 -6.44 -8.76 5.76
N MET A 232 -6.70 -8.72 7.07
CA MET A 232 -5.68 -8.46 8.11
C MET A 232 -4.93 -9.72 8.57
N SER A 233 -5.26 -10.90 8.07
CA SER A 233 -4.70 -12.16 8.58
C SER A 233 -3.23 -12.37 8.21
N SER A 234 -2.82 -11.92 7.03
CA SER A 234 -1.45 -12.08 6.53
C SER A 234 -1.15 -11.13 5.37
N PRO A 235 -0.07 -10.37 5.43
CA PRO A 235 0.34 -9.49 4.34
C PRO A 235 0.86 -10.29 3.13
N THR A 236 1.17 -11.58 3.29
CA THR A 236 1.64 -12.43 2.20
C THR A 236 0.51 -13.08 1.40
N ALA A 237 -0.73 -13.01 1.89
CA ALA A 237 -1.87 -13.73 1.33
C ALA A 237 -2.70 -12.90 0.35
N ASN A 238 -2.87 -11.60 0.61
CA ASN A 238 -3.65 -10.68 -0.22
C ASN A 238 -5.13 -11.10 -0.40
N ASP A 239 -5.79 -11.48 0.70
CA ASP A 239 -7.22 -11.84 0.67
C ASP A 239 -8.09 -10.58 0.61
N ILE A 240 -8.47 -10.16 -0.59
CA ILE A 240 -9.10 -8.88 -0.87
C ILE A 240 -10.63 -8.97 -0.76
N PRO A 241 -11.30 -8.17 0.09
CA PRO A 241 -12.75 -8.09 0.17
C PRO A 241 -13.33 -7.28 -1.02
N LEU A 242 -13.61 -7.95 -2.14
CA LEU A 242 -14.09 -7.29 -3.36
C LEU A 242 -15.45 -6.59 -3.15
N SER A 243 -16.34 -7.15 -2.32
CA SER A 243 -17.62 -6.54 -1.99
C SER A 243 -17.45 -5.17 -1.33
N ALA A 244 -16.45 -5.00 -0.49
CA ALA A 244 -16.16 -3.70 0.13
C ALA A 244 -15.72 -2.65 -0.89
N ILE A 245 -14.98 -3.06 -1.93
CA ILE A 245 -14.62 -2.16 -3.07
C ILE A 245 -15.88 -1.68 -3.77
N ASP A 246 -16.83 -2.59 -4.04
CA ASP A 246 -18.07 -2.25 -4.72
C ASP A 246 -18.94 -1.28 -3.88
N VAL A 247 -19.00 -1.46 -2.56
CA VAL A 247 -19.71 -0.53 -1.65
C VAL A 247 -19.10 0.88 -1.72
N VAL A 248 -17.79 1.00 -1.60
CA VAL A 248 -17.09 2.29 -1.68
C VAL A 248 -17.32 2.94 -3.05
N ALA A 249 -17.23 2.15 -4.13
CA ALA A 249 -17.43 2.63 -5.49
C ALA A 249 -18.87 3.11 -5.75
N GLN A 250 -19.87 2.42 -5.23
CA GLN A 250 -21.28 2.80 -5.32
C GLN A 250 -21.57 4.07 -4.53
N TRP A 251 -21.04 4.19 -3.31
CA TRP A 251 -21.14 5.40 -2.51
C TRP A 251 -20.53 6.61 -3.24
N ALA A 252 -19.29 6.48 -3.70
CA ALA A 252 -18.60 7.55 -4.41
C ALA A 252 -19.29 7.93 -5.72
N ALA A 253 -19.86 6.96 -6.46
CA ALA A 253 -20.57 7.22 -7.71
C ALA A 253 -21.80 8.12 -7.52
N ARG A 254 -22.48 8.04 -6.37
CA ARG A 254 -23.59 8.96 -6.06
C ARG A 254 -23.13 10.40 -5.84
N LEU A 255 -21.86 10.57 -5.50
CA LEU A 255 -21.24 11.88 -5.29
C LEU A 255 -20.43 12.33 -6.52
N SER A 256 -20.27 11.47 -7.51
CA SER A 256 -19.57 11.80 -8.76
C SER A 256 -20.38 12.81 -9.57
N LYS A 257 -19.66 13.71 -10.21
CA LYS A 257 -20.22 14.63 -11.21
C LYS A 257 -19.44 14.47 -12.50
N PRO A 258 -20.11 14.18 -13.63
CA PRO A 258 -19.46 14.18 -14.93
C PRO A 258 -18.85 15.55 -15.23
N SER A 259 -17.72 15.57 -15.91
CA SER A 259 -17.07 16.80 -16.32
C SER A 259 -16.49 16.65 -17.72
N ASP A 260 -16.61 17.71 -18.50
CA ASP A 260 -15.92 17.87 -19.78
C ASP A 260 -14.53 18.51 -19.60
N ARG A 261 -14.03 18.58 -18.35
CA ARG A 261 -12.77 19.22 -18.01
C ARG A 261 -11.60 18.49 -18.68
N MET A 262 -10.73 19.26 -19.31
CA MET A 262 -9.42 18.77 -19.75
C MET A 262 -8.54 18.59 -18.51
N LEU A 263 -7.86 17.43 -18.43
CA LEU A 263 -6.81 17.25 -17.43
C LEU A 263 -5.70 18.29 -17.64
N ASN A 264 -5.14 18.79 -16.56
CA ASN A 264 -3.97 19.66 -16.65
C ASN A 264 -2.85 18.96 -17.45
N PRO A 265 -2.11 19.68 -18.30
CA PRO A 265 -0.95 19.10 -18.97
C PRO A 265 -0.01 18.47 -17.94
N VAL A 266 0.38 17.23 -18.21
CA VAL A 266 1.35 16.54 -17.35
C VAL A 266 2.71 17.21 -17.52
N ASP A 267 3.36 17.60 -16.42
CA ASP A 267 4.76 17.98 -16.47
C ASP A 267 5.56 16.79 -17.01
N ALA A 268 6.31 17.02 -18.09
CA ALA A 268 7.10 15.99 -18.74
C ALA A 268 8.32 15.58 -17.91
N THR A 269 8.67 16.34 -16.87
CA THR A 269 9.81 16.06 -15.99
C THR A 269 9.45 14.87 -15.07
N PRO A 270 10.20 13.75 -15.14
CA PRO A 270 9.96 12.64 -14.23
C PRO A 270 10.10 13.10 -12.78
N PRO A 271 9.14 12.76 -11.90
CA PRO A 271 9.21 13.15 -10.50
C PRO A 271 10.38 12.42 -9.83
N PHE A 272 11.01 13.09 -8.88
CA PHE A 272 12.05 12.49 -8.05
C PHE A 272 12.00 13.04 -6.62
N LEU A 273 12.57 12.27 -5.72
CA LEU A 273 12.71 12.58 -4.30
C LEU A 273 14.19 12.53 -3.93
N ASP A 274 14.74 13.63 -3.48
CA ASP A 274 16.12 13.70 -3.01
C ASP A 274 16.24 13.28 -1.54
N GLY A 275 17.27 12.47 -1.27
CA GLY A 275 17.69 12.12 0.06
C GLY A 275 19.21 12.24 0.23
N GLU A 276 19.71 12.04 1.44
CA GLU A 276 21.14 12.10 1.71
C GLU A 276 21.88 10.96 1.02
N GLY A 277 22.66 11.31 -0.02
CA GLY A 277 23.45 10.37 -0.82
C GLY A 277 22.66 9.55 -1.85
N TYR A 278 21.39 9.83 -2.07
CA TYR A 278 20.55 9.12 -3.04
C TYR A 278 19.47 10.01 -3.65
N ARG A 279 18.94 9.57 -4.79
CA ARG A 279 17.73 10.08 -5.42
C ARG A 279 16.79 8.94 -5.76
N GLU A 280 15.51 9.07 -5.45
CA GLU A 280 14.47 8.08 -5.75
C GLU A 280 13.55 8.59 -6.85
N HIS A 281 13.34 7.75 -7.86
CA HIS A 281 12.46 7.98 -9.00
C HIS A 281 11.32 6.98 -8.97
N PRO A 282 10.11 7.37 -8.55
CA PRO A 282 8.95 6.52 -8.71
C PRO A 282 8.60 6.40 -10.19
N VAL A 283 8.34 5.19 -10.64
CA VAL A 283 8.17 4.87 -12.07
C VAL A 283 7.00 3.92 -12.31
N VAL A 284 6.43 4.05 -13.51
CA VAL A 284 5.48 3.09 -14.07
C VAL A 284 6.08 2.56 -15.37
N ILE A 285 6.25 1.25 -15.46
CA ILE A 285 6.79 0.55 -16.63
C ILE A 285 5.63 0.06 -17.48
N GLU A 286 5.51 0.60 -18.67
CA GLU A 286 4.53 0.23 -19.69
C GLU A 286 5.12 -0.80 -20.70
N PRO A 287 4.32 -1.47 -21.53
CA PRO A 287 2.85 -1.44 -21.58
C PRO A 287 2.18 -2.28 -20.50
N ALA A 288 0.85 -2.30 -20.50
CA ALA A 288 0.05 -3.11 -19.58
C ALA A 288 0.40 -4.62 -19.64
N PRO A 289 0.35 -5.34 -18.50
CA PRO A 289 0.05 -4.82 -17.17
C PRO A 289 1.18 -3.90 -16.67
N GLU A 290 0.82 -2.66 -16.26
CA GLU A 290 1.79 -1.69 -15.74
C GLU A 290 2.51 -2.25 -14.50
N ILE A 291 3.83 -2.02 -14.44
CA ILE A 291 4.66 -2.40 -13.29
C ILE A 291 5.09 -1.12 -12.58
N CYS A 292 4.74 -1.00 -11.31
CA CYS A 292 5.12 0.13 -10.48
C CYS A 292 6.35 -0.19 -9.67
N GLY A 293 7.18 0.81 -9.45
CA GLY A 293 8.36 0.66 -8.63
C GLY A 293 9.08 1.99 -8.38
N VAL A 294 10.19 1.90 -7.67
CA VAL A 294 11.04 3.04 -7.35
C VAL A 294 12.49 2.69 -7.68
N LEU A 295 13.06 3.44 -8.61
CA LEU A 295 14.49 3.40 -8.93
C LEU A 295 15.22 4.34 -7.96
N CYS A 296 16.09 3.79 -7.12
CA CYS A 296 16.94 4.53 -6.21
C CYS A 296 18.35 4.62 -6.81
N THR A 297 18.78 5.83 -7.13
CA THR A 297 20.08 6.09 -7.74
C THR A 297 21.03 6.75 -6.73
N PRO A 298 22.31 6.36 -6.72
CA PRO A 298 23.32 7.05 -5.94
C PRO A 298 23.62 8.44 -6.50
N ILE A 299 24.02 9.38 -5.64
CA ILE A 299 24.60 10.65 -6.08
C ILE A 299 26.02 10.39 -6.64
N ASP A 300 26.80 9.55 -5.97
CA ASP A 300 28.14 9.13 -6.40
C ASP A 300 28.09 7.65 -6.81
N ALA A 301 27.92 7.40 -8.11
CA ALA A 301 27.78 6.04 -8.63
C ALA A 301 29.12 5.31 -8.74
N LEU A 302 29.15 4.04 -8.36
CA LEU A 302 30.28 3.14 -8.64
C LEU A 302 30.25 2.72 -10.11
N PRO A 303 31.33 3.00 -10.89
CA PRO A 303 31.38 2.61 -12.29
C PRO A 303 31.26 1.09 -12.49
N GLY A 304 30.38 0.69 -13.39
CA GLY A 304 30.21 -0.73 -13.75
C GLY A 304 29.50 -1.60 -12.70
N ALA A 305 28.99 -1.01 -11.60
CA ALA A 305 28.21 -1.76 -10.62
C ALA A 305 26.89 -2.21 -11.24
N PRO A 306 26.48 -3.49 -11.04
CA PRO A 306 25.16 -3.95 -11.47
C PRO A 306 24.05 -3.27 -10.64
N VAL A 307 22.89 -3.04 -11.26
CA VAL A 307 21.72 -2.55 -10.52
C VAL A 307 21.15 -3.67 -9.63
N ALA A 308 20.83 -3.38 -8.37
CA ALA A 308 20.18 -4.32 -7.49
C ALA A 308 18.66 -4.31 -7.75
N LEU A 309 18.12 -5.40 -8.32
CA LEU A 309 16.69 -5.58 -8.54
C LEU A 309 16.06 -6.33 -7.36
N ILE A 310 15.23 -5.66 -6.59
CA ILE A 310 14.61 -6.17 -5.36
C ILE A 310 13.17 -6.60 -5.67
N LEU A 311 12.88 -7.90 -5.56
CA LEU A 311 11.59 -8.49 -5.88
C LEU A 311 10.74 -8.74 -4.62
N ASN A 312 9.41 -8.75 -4.81
CA ASN A 312 8.45 -8.90 -3.71
C ASN A 312 8.61 -10.21 -2.93
N ALA A 313 8.50 -10.12 -1.61
CA ALA A 313 8.42 -11.28 -0.73
C ALA A 313 6.95 -11.67 -0.50
N GLY A 314 6.44 -12.67 -1.21
CA GLY A 314 5.02 -12.97 -1.19
C GLY A 314 4.20 -11.80 -1.77
N ALA A 315 3.05 -11.51 -1.16
CA ALA A 315 2.21 -10.38 -1.56
C ALA A 315 2.63 -9.03 -0.93
N ILE A 316 3.77 -9.00 -0.23
CA ILE A 316 4.27 -7.77 0.40
C ILE A 316 4.66 -6.77 -0.67
N PRO A 317 4.21 -5.50 -0.57
CA PRO A 317 4.56 -4.44 -1.52
C PRO A 317 6.07 -4.19 -1.61
N HIS A 318 6.50 -3.49 -2.66
CA HIS A 318 7.91 -3.15 -2.94
C HIS A 318 8.65 -2.42 -1.80
N ILE A 319 7.92 -1.85 -0.84
CA ILE A 319 8.52 -1.25 0.36
C ILE A 319 9.19 -2.27 1.28
N GLY A 320 8.78 -3.54 1.17
CA GLY A 320 9.25 -4.63 2.01
C GLY A 320 8.69 -4.63 3.43
N TRP A 321 8.92 -5.72 4.15
CA TRP A 321 8.54 -5.81 5.57
C TRP A 321 9.31 -4.77 6.39
N ALA A 322 8.61 -4.05 7.24
CA ALA A 322 9.15 -2.96 8.05
C ALA A 322 9.99 -1.94 7.24
N ARG A 323 9.62 -1.67 5.99
CA ARG A 323 10.37 -0.83 5.04
C ARG A 323 11.77 -1.37 4.67
N GLY A 324 12.02 -2.65 4.91
CA GLY A 324 13.35 -3.22 4.72
C GLY A 324 13.90 -3.10 3.30
N ALA A 325 13.05 -3.15 2.26
CA ALA A 325 13.48 -2.93 0.88
C ALA A 325 13.82 -1.45 0.60
N VAL A 326 13.10 -0.52 1.21
CA VAL A 326 13.38 0.93 1.11
C VAL A 326 14.72 1.24 1.75
N GLU A 327 14.95 0.80 2.98
CA GLU A 327 16.20 1.05 3.70
C GLU A 327 17.40 0.36 3.03
N MET A 328 17.20 -0.83 2.47
CA MET A 328 18.23 -1.52 1.71
C MET A 328 18.59 -0.74 0.43
N ALA A 329 17.59 -0.28 -0.32
CA ALA A 329 17.80 0.51 -1.54
C ALA A 329 18.60 1.80 -1.25
N ARG A 330 18.20 2.55 -0.24
CA ARG A 330 18.89 3.79 0.19
C ARG A 330 20.30 3.52 0.70
N THR A 331 20.49 2.40 1.42
CA THR A 331 21.83 1.98 1.89
C THR A 331 22.75 1.59 0.74
N LEU A 332 22.22 0.89 -0.27
CA LEU A 332 22.99 0.55 -1.49
C LEU A 332 23.37 1.83 -2.26
N ALA A 333 22.44 2.77 -2.41
CA ALA A 333 22.72 4.03 -3.09
C ALA A 333 23.80 4.86 -2.38
N ARG A 334 23.77 4.97 -1.05
CA ARG A 334 24.87 5.64 -0.29
C ARG A 334 26.24 4.93 -0.46
N ARG A 335 26.25 3.70 -0.95
CA ARG A 335 27.46 2.93 -1.30
C ARG A 335 27.75 2.93 -2.79
N GLY A 336 27.09 3.78 -3.57
CA GLY A 336 27.31 3.94 -5.00
C GLY A 336 26.59 2.93 -5.90
N ILE A 337 25.68 2.11 -5.37
CA ILE A 337 24.98 1.05 -6.09
C ILE A 337 23.51 1.45 -6.30
N ALA A 338 23.10 1.57 -7.57
CA ALA A 338 21.69 1.78 -7.91
C ALA A 338 20.85 0.55 -7.59
N SER A 339 19.57 0.78 -7.25
CA SER A 339 18.65 -0.32 -7.01
C SER A 339 17.24 0.00 -7.52
N MET A 340 16.51 -1.04 -7.90
CA MET A 340 15.13 -0.97 -8.33
C MET A 340 14.29 -1.88 -7.45
N ARG A 341 13.31 -1.36 -6.72
CA ARG A 341 12.29 -2.14 -6.02
C ARG A 341 10.98 -2.02 -6.76
N VAL A 342 10.29 -3.13 -6.95
CA VAL A 342 9.12 -3.22 -7.83
C VAL A 342 7.98 -3.96 -7.18
N ASP A 343 6.77 -3.64 -7.60
CA ASP A 343 5.60 -4.50 -7.44
C ASP A 343 5.38 -5.27 -8.74
N LEU A 344 5.53 -6.59 -8.71
CA LEU A 344 5.16 -7.41 -9.86
C LEU A 344 3.64 -7.33 -10.12
N PRO A 345 3.16 -7.55 -11.36
CA PRO A 345 1.74 -7.50 -11.67
C PRO A 345 0.88 -8.35 -10.73
N GLY A 346 -0.15 -7.76 -10.17
CA GLY A 346 -1.00 -8.34 -9.13
C GLY A 346 -0.62 -7.96 -7.71
N LEU A 347 0.50 -7.29 -7.49
CA LEU A 347 1.00 -6.85 -6.19
C LEU A 347 0.95 -5.33 -6.03
N GLY A 348 0.89 -4.87 -4.78
CA GLY A 348 1.01 -3.47 -4.39
C GLY A 348 0.27 -2.50 -5.31
N GLN A 349 1.00 -1.59 -5.95
CA GLN A 349 0.48 -0.56 -6.85
C GLN A 349 0.34 -1.02 -8.31
N SER A 350 0.96 -2.13 -8.72
CA SER A 350 0.99 -2.59 -10.09
C SER A 350 -0.37 -3.07 -10.61
N ASP A 351 -0.50 -3.19 -11.94
CA ASP A 351 -1.72 -3.69 -12.56
C ASP A 351 -2.05 -5.14 -12.16
N THR A 352 -3.31 -5.50 -12.35
CA THR A 352 -3.71 -6.90 -12.30
C THR A 352 -3.38 -7.55 -13.65
N PRO A 353 -2.67 -8.71 -13.67
CA PRO A 353 -2.41 -9.40 -14.93
C PRO A 353 -3.71 -9.85 -15.60
N SER A 354 -3.78 -9.75 -16.93
CA SER A 354 -4.91 -10.19 -17.73
C SER A 354 -5.06 -11.71 -17.75
N GLU A 355 -3.95 -12.44 -17.58
CA GLU A 355 -3.91 -13.88 -17.53
C GLU A 355 -4.10 -14.40 -16.10
N LYS A 356 -4.81 -15.52 -15.94
CA LYS A 356 -4.86 -16.25 -14.69
C LYS A 356 -3.48 -16.83 -14.38
N ARG A 357 -2.83 -16.37 -13.32
CA ARG A 357 -1.53 -16.86 -12.85
C ARG A 357 -1.67 -17.45 -11.45
N LEU A 358 -0.84 -18.43 -11.15
CA LEU A 358 -0.53 -18.78 -9.78
C LEU A 358 0.21 -17.60 -9.17
N PHE A 359 -0.41 -16.98 -8.19
CA PHE A 359 -0.12 -15.64 -7.74
C PHE A 359 1.34 -15.36 -7.35
N LEU A 360 2.02 -16.31 -6.69
CA LEU A 360 3.37 -16.07 -6.14
C LEU A 360 4.47 -16.91 -6.81
N TYR A 361 4.13 -18.11 -7.28
CA TYR A 361 5.08 -19.10 -7.76
C TYR A 361 4.85 -19.48 -9.22
N ASP A 362 4.25 -18.60 -9.99
CA ASP A 362 4.09 -18.79 -11.43
C ASP A 362 5.39 -18.40 -12.14
N GLU A 363 6.04 -19.38 -12.75
CA GLU A 363 7.27 -19.16 -13.52
C GLU A 363 7.10 -18.14 -14.66
N ARG A 364 5.86 -17.95 -15.16
CA ARG A 364 5.55 -16.94 -16.20
C ARG A 364 5.78 -15.51 -15.71
N ALA A 365 5.64 -15.26 -14.40
CA ALA A 365 5.91 -13.96 -13.82
C ALA A 365 7.37 -13.51 -13.95
N SER A 366 8.31 -14.46 -14.18
CA SER A 366 9.70 -14.11 -14.52
C SER A 366 9.82 -13.37 -15.85
N GLY A 367 8.82 -13.42 -16.74
CA GLY A 367 8.74 -12.59 -17.93
C GLY A 367 8.53 -11.11 -17.60
N ASP A 368 7.86 -10.80 -16.50
CA ASP A 368 7.72 -9.41 -16.04
C ASP A 368 9.06 -8.88 -15.50
N VAL A 369 9.88 -9.74 -14.91
CA VAL A 369 11.26 -9.39 -14.50
C VAL A 369 12.11 -9.05 -15.73
N VAL A 370 11.97 -9.78 -16.83
CA VAL A 370 12.66 -9.46 -18.11
C VAL A 370 12.23 -8.08 -18.61
N ARG A 371 10.94 -7.74 -18.57
CA ARG A 371 10.45 -6.40 -18.93
C ARG A 371 11.08 -5.29 -18.08
N ILE A 372 11.30 -5.56 -16.79
CA ILE A 372 11.98 -4.61 -15.90
C ILE A 372 13.45 -4.45 -16.33
N LEU A 373 14.12 -5.54 -16.70
CA LEU A 373 15.51 -5.50 -17.21
C LEU A 373 15.60 -4.73 -18.53
N ASP A 374 14.64 -4.90 -19.45
CA ASP A 374 14.57 -4.13 -20.70
C ASP A 374 14.45 -2.63 -20.43
N TRP A 375 13.59 -2.27 -19.46
CA TRP A 375 13.41 -0.89 -19.05
C TRP A 375 14.67 -0.30 -18.39
N LEU A 376 15.39 -1.08 -17.57
CA LEU A 376 16.65 -0.70 -16.94
C LEU A 376 17.78 -0.54 -17.97
N GLU A 377 17.88 -1.46 -18.93
CA GLU A 377 18.89 -1.40 -20.00
C GLU A 377 18.77 -0.13 -20.84
N GLN A 378 17.53 0.29 -21.20
CA GLN A 378 17.27 1.56 -21.89
C GLN A 378 17.78 2.79 -21.11
N ARG A 379 18.06 2.63 -19.80
CA ARG A 379 18.59 3.66 -18.90
C ARG A 379 20.06 3.48 -18.53
N GLY A 380 20.73 2.58 -19.24
CA GLY A 380 22.17 2.34 -19.09
C GLY A 380 22.56 1.27 -18.07
N TYR A 381 21.60 0.55 -17.49
CA TYR A 381 21.86 -0.55 -16.56
C TYR A 381 21.90 -1.89 -17.30
N GLY A 382 23.09 -2.25 -17.86
CA GLY A 382 23.24 -3.48 -18.65
C GLY A 382 23.34 -4.76 -17.85
N GLN A 383 23.57 -4.69 -16.54
CA GLN A 383 23.67 -5.86 -15.64
C GLN A 383 22.88 -5.65 -14.36
N ALA A 384 22.32 -6.73 -13.84
CA ALA A 384 21.54 -6.72 -12.60
C ALA A 384 21.98 -7.81 -11.63
N CYS A 385 21.86 -7.49 -10.32
CA CYS A 385 21.82 -8.44 -9.24
C CYS A 385 20.35 -8.64 -8.85
N ALA A 386 19.71 -9.74 -9.23
CA ALA A 386 18.34 -10.03 -8.82
C ALA A 386 18.30 -10.55 -7.38
N MET A 387 17.51 -9.91 -6.54
CA MET A 387 17.42 -10.24 -5.12
C MET A 387 15.98 -10.52 -4.74
N GLY A 388 15.75 -11.55 -3.93
CA GLY A 388 14.41 -11.87 -3.46
C GLY A 388 14.41 -12.74 -2.20
N ILE A 389 13.32 -12.62 -1.47
CA ILE A 389 13.02 -13.42 -0.28
C ILE A 389 11.80 -14.28 -0.61
N CYS A 390 11.79 -15.56 -0.21
CA CYS A 390 10.65 -16.46 -0.38
C CYS A 390 10.19 -16.55 -1.86
N ALA A 391 8.98 -16.06 -2.20
CA ALA A 391 8.48 -16.03 -3.58
C ALA A 391 9.33 -15.13 -4.50
N GLY A 392 9.88 -14.03 -3.98
CA GLY A 392 10.82 -13.19 -4.74
C GLY A 392 12.10 -13.95 -5.13
N ALA A 393 12.60 -14.84 -4.27
CA ALA A 393 13.73 -15.68 -4.60
C ALA A 393 13.41 -16.68 -5.74
N HIS A 394 12.18 -17.23 -5.75
CA HIS A 394 11.69 -18.06 -6.84
C HIS A 394 11.66 -17.29 -8.17
N GLN A 395 11.10 -16.07 -8.18
CA GLN A 395 11.04 -15.24 -9.38
C GLN A 395 12.43 -14.81 -9.86
N ALA A 396 13.33 -14.43 -8.94
CA ALA A 396 14.72 -14.10 -9.26
C ALA A 396 15.47 -15.28 -9.92
N PHE A 397 15.27 -16.50 -9.38
CA PHE A 397 15.87 -17.72 -9.94
C PHE A 397 15.38 -18.01 -11.37
N HIS A 398 14.05 -17.94 -11.59
CA HIS A 398 13.48 -18.22 -12.91
C HIS A 398 13.84 -17.13 -13.93
N ALA A 399 13.93 -15.88 -13.50
CA ALA A 399 14.41 -14.79 -14.35
C ALA A 399 15.89 -14.97 -14.74
N ALA A 400 16.77 -15.31 -13.80
CA ALA A 400 18.20 -15.54 -14.07
C ALA A 400 18.45 -16.72 -15.04
N ARG A 401 17.57 -17.71 -15.06
CA ARG A 401 17.64 -18.79 -16.07
C ARG A 401 17.25 -18.35 -17.47
N ARG A 402 16.52 -17.24 -17.61
CA ARG A 402 15.99 -16.75 -18.89
C ARG A 402 16.81 -15.62 -19.46
N ASP A 403 17.46 -14.83 -18.61
CA ASP A 403 18.09 -13.58 -19.02
C ASP A 403 19.52 -13.44 -18.45
N PRO A 404 20.54 -13.44 -19.34
CA PRO A 404 21.96 -13.38 -18.94
C PRO A 404 22.36 -12.01 -18.36
N ARG A 405 21.53 -10.97 -18.46
CA ARG A 405 21.77 -9.68 -17.80
C ARG A 405 21.73 -9.80 -16.27
N ILE A 406 21.08 -10.84 -15.72
CA ILE A 406 21.18 -11.15 -14.31
C ILE A 406 22.51 -11.86 -14.05
N SER A 407 23.52 -11.07 -13.71
CA SER A 407 24.88 -11.54 -13.47
C SER A 407 25.08 -12.08 -12.04
N HIS A 408 24.25 -11.67 -11.11
CA HIS A 408 24.29 -12.09 -9.70
C HIS A 408 22.88 -12.39 -9.18
N LEU A 409 22.80 -13.34 -8.26
CA LEU A 409 21.53 -13.80 -7.68
C LEU A 409 21.63 -13.85 -6.16
N GLY A 410 20.80 -13.05 -5.49
CA GLY A 410 20.63 -13.04 -4.04
C GLY A 410 19.31 -13.72 -3.65
N MET A 411 19.37 -14.91 -3.07
CA MET A 411 18.18 -15.64 -2.65
C MET A 411 18.17 -15.83 -1.13
N ILE A 412 17.11 -15.41 -0.49
CA ILE A 412 16.91 -15.58 0.95
C ILE A 412 15.69 -16.48 1.15
N ASN A 413 15.91 -17.61 1.82
CA ASN A 413 14.88 -18.57 2.19
C ASN A 413 13.92 -18.93 1.02
N PRO A 414 14.45 -19.40 -0.12
CA PRO A 414 13.61 -19.87 -1.23
C PRO A 414 12.77 -21.07 -0.78
N LEU A 415 11.45 -20.98 -0.90
CA LEU A 415 10.55 -22.04 -0.47
C LEU A 415 10.61 -23.25 -1.42
N CYS A 416 10.68 -22.99 -2.71
CA CYS A 416 10.81 -23.99 -3.76
C CYS A 416 11.42 -23.40 -5.04
N PHE A 417 12.03 -24.25 -5.87
CA PHE A 417 12.52 -23.89 -7.20
C PHE A 417 11.51 -24.19 -8.31
N SER A 418 10.63 -25.14 -8.08
CA SER A 418 9.49 -25.45 -8.94
C SER A 418 8.25 -25.60 -8.08
N TRP A 419 7.18 -24.90 -8.43
CA TRP A 419 5.95 -25.00 -7.70
C TRP A 419 5.09 -26.15 -8.19
N ASN A 420 4.67 -27.01 -7.25
CA ASN A 420 3.64 -28.01 -7.47
C ASN A 420 2.55 -27.85 -6.40
N SER A 421 1.28 -27.87 -6.81
CA SER A 421 0.14 -27.70 -5.90
C SER A 421 0.10 -28.75 -4.77
N SER A 422 0.71 -29.94 -4.96
CA SER A 422 0.84 -30.96 -3.91
C SER A 422 1.74 -30.51 -2.75
N TYR A 423 2.72 -29.65 -2.98
CA TYR A 423 3.59 -29.12 -1.91
C TYR A 423 2.82 -28.34 -0.85
N ALA A 424 1.69 -27.73 -1.22
CA ALA A 424 0.84 -27.02 -0.27
C ALA A 424 0.27 -27.96 0.82
N LEU A 425 0.03 -29.22 0.48
CA LEU A 425 -0.47 -30.23 1.40
C LEU A 425 0.65 -30.78 2.29
N ASP A 426 1.80 -31.11 1.69
CA ASP A 426 2.92 -31.75 2.38
C ASP A 426 3.62 -30.80 3.37
N MET A 427 3.62 -29.49 3.10
CA MET A 427 4.26 -28.48 3.94
C MET A 427 3.33 -27.80 4.96
N GLY A 428 2.10 -28.28 5.14
CA GLY A 428 1.11 -27.64 6.00
C GLY A 428 0.66 -26.26 5.48
N LEU A 429 0.97 -25.97 4.22
CA LEU A 429 0.66 -24.71 3.54
C LEU A 429 -0.74 -24.72 2.92
N SER A 430 -1.71 -25.40 3.55
CA SER A 430 -3.12 -25.39 3.11
C SER A 430 -3.66 -23.98 2.90
N LYS A 431 -3.22 -23.03 3.72
CA LYS A 431 -3.54 -21.60 3.57
C LYS A 431 -2.98 -21.00 2.27
N LEU A 432 -1.81 -21.41 1.79
CA LEU A 432 -1.29 -20.93 0.50
C LEU A 432 -2.10 -21.47 -0.69
N ARG A 433 -2.66 -22.67 -0.55
CA ARG A 433 -3.57 -23.24 -1.55
C ARG A 433 -4.89 -22.47 -1.60
N ASP A 434 -5.43 -22.08 -0.45
CA ASP A 434 -6.65 -21.29 -0.37
C ASP A 434 -6.42 -19.85 -0.85
N ASN A 435 -5.24 -19.32 -0.61
CA ASN A 435 -4.81 -18.00 -1.09
C ASN A 435 -4.45 -17.99 -2.59
N ALA A 436 -3.94 -19.09 -3.14
CA ALA A 436 -3.78 -19.28 -4.58
C ALA A 436 -5.13 -19.35 -5.31
N ARG A 437 -6.22 -19.59 -4.59
CA ARG A 437 -7.62 -19.48 -5.04
C ARG A 437 -8.20 -18.08 -4.87
N GLY A 438 -7.38 -17.05 -4.73
CA GLY A 438 -7.85 -15.68 -4.80
C GLY A 438 -8.80 -15.47 -6.00
N PRO A 439 -9.58 -14.38 -6.07
CA PRO A 439 -10.72 -14.22 -6.99
C PRO A 439 -10.40 -14.36 -8.48
N LEU A 440 -9.17 -14.68 -8.84
CA LEU A 440 -8.69 -14.88 -10.20
C LEU A 440 -8.49 -16.37 -10.58
N VAL A 441 -8.72 -17.32 -9.69
CA VAL A 441 -8.57 -18.75 -9.99
C VAL A 441 -9.95 -19.41 -10.02
N ALA A 442 -10.45 -19.74 -11.21
CA ALA A 442 -11.62 -20.60 -11.35
C ALA A 442 -11.30 -22.00 -10.79
N GLU A 443 -12.27 -22.59 -10.11
CA GLU A 443 -12.18 -23.96 -9.59
C GLU A 443 -11.60 -24.92 -10.62
N ALA A 444 -10.57 -25.67 -10.24
CA ALA A 444 -10.13 -26.82 -11.04
C ALA A 444 -11.28 -27.85 -11.05
N PRO A 445 -11.57 -28.48 -12.17
CA PRO A 445 -12.59 -29.52 -12.20
C PRO A 445 -12.23 -30.64 -11.20
N PRO A 446 -13.22 -31.26 -10.53
CA PRO A 446 -12.94 -32.34 -9.60
C PRO A 446 -12.18 -33.46 -10.29
N ALA A 447 -11.12 -33.94 -9.64
CA ALA A 447 -10.37 -35.09 -10.14
C ALA A 447 -11.34 -36.23 -10.34
N LYS A 448 -11.46 -36.73 -11.58
CA LYS A 448 -12.23 -37.92 -11.85
C LYS A 448 -11.57 -39.05 -11.09
N GLY A 449 -12.30 -39.59 -10.11
CA GLY A 449 -11.90 -40.78 -9.41
C GLY A 449 -11.72 -41.95 -10.39
N GLY A 450 -10.58 -42.59 -10.31
CA GLY A 450 -10.24 -43.86 -10.90
C GLY A 450 -9.75 -44.75 -9.79
#